data_e5b3b78c1200e64c421c96367a3431fb
#
_entry.id   e5b3b78c1200e64c421c96367a3431fb
#
_cell.length_a   1.000
_cell.length_b   1.000
_cell.length_c   1.000
_cell.angle_alpha   90.00
_cell.angle_beta   90.00
_cell.angle_gamma   90.00
#
_symmetry.space_group_name_H-M   'P 1'
#
loop_
_entity.id
_entity.type
_entity.pdbx_description
1 polymer ?
#
loop_
_entity_poly.entity_id
_entity_poly.type
_entity_poly.pdbx_seq_one_letter_code
_entity_poly.pdbx_strand_id
1 'polypeptide(L)'
;GGYIVENTQAARKKSDPANVEFEQYFPEAQLLNAAAARCENSPVQIGCQGVYRMNTAVGGNFGAFTTNRPASAMAAMGVTSTIIGHCEERNDKNGILAEAGVTDPDAVNRLLNQEIRLAIAQGMTVLYCIGEKSEEQDRWQEVLRAQLEIGLDGVDTSKVVIGYEPVWSIGPGKTPADKPYITKIARFVKEVIPGIDVVYGGGLKIDNAEMLASIGEIDGGLIALTRFSGEIGFYPEEYLEIIRTYLQRKGK
;
A
#
# COMPACT_ATOMS: atom_id res chain seq x y z
N GLY A 1 7.27 13.54 -9.39
CA GLY A 1 7.90 12.22 -9.16
C GLY A 1 9.40 12.35 -9.01
N GLY A 2 10.12 12.78 -10.06
CA GLY A 2 11.59 12.85 -10.05
C GLY A 2 12.17 13.62 -8.86
N TYR A 3 11.68 14.81 -8.59
CA TYR A 3 12.12 15.64 -7.46
C TYR A 3 12.04 14.89 -6.10
N ILE A 4 10.97 14.15 -5.86
CA ILE A 4 10.81 13.38 -4.61
C ILE A 4 11.89 12.29 -4.53
N VAL A 5 12.05 11.49 -5.58
CA VAL A 5 13.04 10.41 -5.63
C VAL A 5 14.46 10.94 -5.44
N GLU A 6 14.86 12.00 -6.15
CA GLU A 6 16.18 12.63 -6.05
C GLU A 6 16.49 13.07 -4.61
N ASN A 7 15.53 13.72 -3.94
CA ASN A 7 15.75 14.27 -2.60
C ASN A 7 15.62 13.22 -1.49
N THR A 8 15.01 12.07 -1.73
CA THR A 8 14.90 10.99 -0.72
C THR A 8 16.00 9.95 -0.83
N GLN A 9 16.35 9.49 -2.04
CA GLN A 9 17.33 8.40 -2.23
C GLN A 9 18.75 8.75 -1.74
N ALA A 10 19.20 10.00 -1.92
CA ALA A 10 20.54 10.44 -1.51
C ALA A 10 20.71 10.43 0.02
N ALA A 11 19.67 10.81 0.75
CA ALA A 11 19.69 10.81 2.22
C ALA A 11 19.65 9.39 2.79
N ARG A 12 18.99 8.45 2.10
CA ARG A 12 18.85 7.06 2.54
C ARG A 12 20.14 6.24 2.42
N LYS A 13 20.99 6.49 1.43
CA LYS A 13 22.25 5.76 1.21
C LYS A 13 23.24 5.78 2.39
N LYS A 14 23.12 6.72 3.34
CA LYS A 14 24.14 6.97 4.38
C LYS A 14 23.88 6.34 5.74
N SER A 15 22.67 5.87 6.04
CA SER A 15 22.28 5.54 7.42
C SER A 15 21.24 4.43 7.57
N ASP A 16 20.93 3.67 6.51
CA ASP A 16 19.81 2.74 6.57
C ASP A 16 20.17 1.42 7.25
N PRO A 17 19.32 0.91 8.16
CA PRO A 17 19.43 -0.47 8.61
C PRO A 17 19.28 -1.42 7.41
N ALA A 18 20.08 -2.49 7.39
CA ALA A 18 20.18 -3.42 6.25
C ALA A 18 18.87 -4.19 5.95
N ASN A 19 17.87 -4.10 6.86
CA ASN A 19 16.60 -4.83 6.80
C ASN A 19 15.38 -3.90 6.67
N VAL A 20 15.56 -2.69 6.15
CA VAL A 20 14.45 -1.73 5.93
C VAL A 20 14.28 -1.49 4.43
N GLU A 21 13.05 -1.67 3.96
CA GLU A 21 12.66 -1.37 2.57
C GLU A 21 11.92 -0.02 2.51
N PHE A 22 12.20 0.73 1.44
CA PHE A 22 11.59 2.02 1.16
C PHE A 22 10.95 1.98 -0.21
N GLU A 23 9.63 2.11 -0.24
CA GLU A 23 8.85 2.14 -1.47
C GLU A 23 8.15 3.49 -1.62
N GLN A 24 8.15 4.03 -2.83
CA GLN A 24 7.44 5.25 -3.16
C GLN A 24 6.48 4.98 -4.30
N TYR A 25 5.19 5.16 -4.03
CA TYR A 25 4.12 4.88 -4.98
C TYR A 25 3.66 6.15 -5.68
N PHE A 26 3.75 6.18 -6.99
CA PHE A 26 3.43 7.35 -7.80
C PHE A 26 2.20 7.10 -8.69
N PRO A 27 1.39 8.16 -8.92
CA PRO A 27 0.41 8.15 -10.00
C PRO A 27 1.08 7.89 -11.34
N GLU A 28 0.37 7.26 -12.28
CA GLU A 28 0.91 6.87 -13.58
C GLU A 28 1.60 8.03 -14.31
N ALA A 29 1.02 9.23 -14.29
CA ALA A 29 1.59 10.42 -14.91
C ALA A 29 2.98 10.83 -14.37
N GLN A 30 3.37 10.32 -13.21
CA GLN A 30 4.65 10.64 -12.54
C GLN A 30 5.68 9.49 -12.62
N LEU A 31 5.27 8.29 -13.01
CA LEU A 31 6.10 7.09 -12.96
C LEU A 31 7.37 7.19 -13.81
N LEU A 32 7.27 7.68 -15.06
CA LEU A 32 8.43 7.83 -15.93
C LEU A 32 9.49 8.77 -15.33
N ASN A 33 9.06 9.89 -14.78
CA ASN A 33 9.96 10.84 -14.13
C ASN A 33 10.57 10.27 -12.84
N ALA A 34 9.80 9.51 -12.08
CA ALA A 34 10.28 8.86 -10.86
C ALA A 34 11.31 7.76 -11.19
N ALA A 35 11.00 6.91 -12.16
CA ALA A 35 11.91 5.84 -12.60
C ALA A 35 13.22 6.41 -13.19
N ALA A 36 13.15 7.46 -14.01
CA ALA A 36 14.33 8.12 -14.58
C ALA A 36 15.23 8.78 -13.52
N ALA A 37 14.64 9.28 -12.43
CA ALA A 37 15.38 9.91 -11.34
C ALA A 37 16.04 8.91 -10.36
N ARG A 38 15.64 7.63 -10.42
CA ARG A 38 16.17 6.59 -9.54
C ARG A 38 17.58 6.17 -9.96
N CYS A 39 18.55 6.28 -9.05
CA CYS A 39 19.90 5.77 -9.28
C CYS A 39 19.93 4.23 -9.29
N GLU A 40 20.90 3.65 -9.99
CA GLU A 40 21.08 2.18 -10.09
C GLU A 40 21.11 1.48 -8.72
N ASN A 41 21.82 2.06 -7.74
CA ASN A 41 21.93 1.53 -6.38
C ASN A 41 21.07 2.29 -5.37
N SER A 42 19.91 2.81 -5.80
CA SER A 42 19.00 3.49 -4.89
C SER A 42 18.35 2.51 -3.92
N PRO A 43 18.28 2.81 -2.62
CA PRO A 43 17.53 2.01 -1.66
C PRO A 43 16.02 2.20 -1.82
N VAL A 44 15.58 3.22 -2.57
CA VAL A 44 14.18 3.51 -2.80
C VAL A 44 13.66 2.73 -4.00
N GLN A 45 12.60 1.96 -3.80
CA GLN A 45 11.87 1.26 -4.85
C GLN A 45 10.77 2.15 -5.39
N ILE A 46 10.44 1.98 -6.68
CA ILE A 46 9.36 2.72 -7.34
C ILE A 46 8.16 1.81 -7.53
N GLY A 47 7.04 2.23 -6.99
CA GLY A 47 5.76 1.55 -7.09
C GLY A 47 4.71 2.35 -7.86
N CYS A 48 3.72 1.67 -8.40
CA CYS A 48 2.53 2.27 -9.00
C CYS A 48 1.31 2.16 -8.06
N GLN A 49 0.29 2.97 -8.33
CA GLN A 49 -0.95 3.04 -7.55
C GLN A 49 -2.06 2.15 -8.15
N GLY A 50 -1.74 0.89 -8.41
CA GLY A 50 -2.66 -0.12 -8.93
C GLY A 50 -2.26 -0.68 -10.29
N VAL A 51 -2.79 -1.86 -10.61
CA VAL A 51 -2.66 -2.51 -11.90
C VAL A 51 -4.02 -3.03 -12.36
N TYR A 52 -4.17 -3.24 -13.65
CA TYR A 52 -5.40 -3.77 -14.21
C TYR A 52 -5.51 -5.29 -13.98
N ARG A 53 -6.73 -5.76 -13.77
CA ARG A 53 -7.08 -7.18 -13.54
C ARG A 53 -6.91 -8.10 -14.75
N MET A 54 -6.39 -7.59 -15.87
CA MET A 54 -6.01 -8.36 -17.05
C MET A 54 -4.62 -7.93 -17.52
N ASN A 55 -3.96 -8.79 -18.29
CA ASN A 55 -2.63 -8.52 -18.79
C ASN A 55 -2.49 -8.97 -20.24
N THR A 56 -1.43 -8.50 -20.91
CA THR A 56 -1.04 -9.00 -22.22
C THR A 56 -0.50 -10.43 -22.10
N ALA A 57 -0.71 -11.26 -23.10
CA ALA A 57 -0.19 -12.62 -23.17
C ALA A 57 0.22 -13.00 -24.56
N VAL A 58 1.31 -13.74 -24.72
CA VAL A 58 1.75 -14.32 -25.99
C VAL A 58 0.73 -15.36 -26.45
N GLY A 59 0.21 -15.21 -27.66
CA GLY A 59 -0.86 -16.07 -28.18
C GLY A 59 -2.26 -15.78 -27.59
N GLY A 60 -2.36 -14.75 -26.73
CA GLY A 60 -3.60 -14.30 -26.09
C GLY A 60 -3.92 -12.86 -26.42
N ASN A 61 -4.40 -12.11 -25.45
CA ASN A 61 -4.71 -10.70 -25.62
C ASN A 61 -3.42 -9.86 -25.71
N PHE A 62 -3.24 -9.13 -26.78
CA PHE A 62 -2.13 -8.19 -27.02
C PHE A 62 -2.61 -6.74 -27.20
N GLY A 63 -3.86 -6.44 -26.80
CA GLY A 63 -4.42 -5.10 -26.85
C GLY A 63 -3.73 -4.12 -25.93
N ALA A 64 -3.84 -2.82 -26.23
CA ALA A 64 -3.25 -1.75 -25.44
C ALA A 64 -3.92 -1.53 -24.06
N PHE A 65 -5.05 -2.17 -23.80
CA PHE A 65 -5.87 -1.96 -22.60
C PHE A 65 -6.12 -0.48 -22.32
N THR A 66 -6.56 0.26 -23.35
CA THR A 66 -6.83 1.70 -23.26
C THR A 66 -7.57 2.04 -21.99
N THR A 67 -7.14 3.09 -21.28
CA THR A 67 -7.58 3.53 -19.95
C THR A 67 -7.16 2.65 -18.75
N ASN A 68 -6.50 1.52 -18.98
CA ASN A 68 -6.07 0.61 -17.94
C ASN A 68 -4.54 0.45 -17.90
N ARG A 69 -4.00 -0.04 -16.80
CA ARG A 69 -2.56 -0.18 -16.52
C ARG A 69 -2.20 -1.65 -16.35
N PRO A 70 -1.93 -2.42 -17.42
CA PRO A 70 -1.49 -3.80 -17.28
C PRO A 70 -0.20 -3.89 -16.46
N ALA A 71 -0.09 -4.90 -15.60
CA ALA A 71 1.09 -5.11 -14.77
C ALA A 71 2.38 -5.23 -15.61
N SER A 72 2.30 -5.87 -16.79
CA SER A 72 3.44 -5.95 -17.74
C SER A 72 3.93 -4.59 -18.22
N ALA A 73 3.02 -3.63 -18.46
CA ALA A 73 3.40 -2.28 -18.88
C ALA A 73 4.09 -1.51 -17.73
N MET A 74 3.62 -1.68 -16.49
CA MET A 74 4.25 -1.09 -15.30
C MET A 74 5.65 -1.68 -15.09
N ALA A 75 5.79 -3.00 -15.16
CA ALA A 75 7.09 -3.68 -15.05
C ALA A 75 8.09 -3.23 -16.13
N ALA A 76 7.62 -3.04 -17.38
CA ALA A 76 8.45 -2.53 -18.47
C ALA A 76 8.98 -1.10 -18.24
N MET A 77 8.32 -0.30 -17.40
CA MET A 77 8.79 1.02 -16.98
C MET A 77 9.76 0.97 -15.78
N GLY A 78 10.12 -0.22 -15.28
CA GLY A 78 11.00 -0.39 -14.12
C GLY A 78 10.28 -0.27 -12.77
N VAL A 79 8.95 -0.37 -12.76
CA VAL A 79 8.15 -0.40 -11.53
C VAL A 79 8.27 -1.78 -10.90
N THR A 80 8.59 -1.84 -9.60
CA THR A 80 8.89 -3.07 -8.86
C THR A 80 7.82 -3.44 -7.84
N SER A 81 6.88 -2.52 -7.56
CA SER A 81 5.81 -2.74 -6.57
C SER A 81 4.52 -2.02 -6.97
N THR A 82 3.42 -2.41 -6.32
CA THR A 82 2.11 -1.77 -6.54
C THR A 82 1.28 -1.76 -5.27
N ILE A 83 0.45 -0.72 -5.10
CA ILE A 83 -0.64 -0.72 -4.10
C ILE A 83 -1.88 -1.34 -4.76
N ILE A 84 -2.55 -2.25 -4.06
CA ILE A 84 -3.82 -2.84 -4.49
C ILE A 84 -4.76 -2.89 -3.29
N GLY A 85 -6.04 -2.60 -3.51
CA GLY A 85 -7.08 -2.65 -2.48
C GLY A 85 -7.14 -1.44 -1.56
N HIS A 86 -6.47 -0.33 -1.90
CA HIS A 86 -6.63 0.94 -1.20
C HIS A 86 -8.11 1.32 -1.05
N CYS A 87 -8.47 2.01 0.02
CA CYS A 87 -9.87 2.34 0.32
C CYS A 87 -10.59 3.06 -0.84
N GLU A 88 -9.90 3.91 -1.57
CA GLU A 88 -10.45 4.58 -2.77
C GLU A 88 -10.74 3.59 -3.89
N GLU A 89 -9.84 2.65 -4.17
CA GLU A 89 -10.04 1.61 -5.17
C GLU A 89 -11.21 0.69 -4.82
N ARG A 90 -11.30 0.27 -3.54
CA ARG A 90 -12.43 -0.53 -3.05
C ARG A 90 -13.74 0.22 -3.17
N ASN A 91 -13.76 1.51 -2.85
CA ASN A 91 -14.96 2.35 -2.96
C ASN A 91 -15.40 2.52 -4.41
N ASP A 92 -14.49 2.77 -5.34
CA ASP A 92 -14.79 2.89 -6.77
C ASP A 92 -15.37 1.58 -7.33
N LYS A 93 -14.69 0.45 -7.09
CA LYS A 93 -15.15 -0.87 -7.54
C LYS A 93 -16.53 -1.23 -6.95
N ASN A 94 -16.75 -0.98 -5.65
CA ASN A 94 -18.04 -1.20 -5.00
C ASN A 94 -19.13 -0.30 -5.62
N GLY A 95 -18.82 0.95 -5.90
CA GLY A 95 -19.76 1.88 -6.57
C GLY A 95 -20.21 1.37 -7.93
N ILE A 96 -19.25 0.98 -8.78
CA ILE A 96 -19.53 0.43 -10.11
C ILE A 96 -20.40 -0.84 -10.02
N LEU A 97 -20.07 -1.76 -9.12
CA LEU A 97 -20.82 -2.99 -8.92
C LEU A 97 -22.25 -2.72 -8.42
N ALA A 98 -22.41 -1.79 -7.49
CA ALA A 98 -23.71 -1.38 -6.97
C ALA A 98 -24.61 -0.76 -8.06
N GLU A 99 -24.07 0.12 -8.90
CA GLU A 99 -24.79 0.68 -10.06
C GLU A 99 -25.21 -0.40 -11.06
N ALA A 100 -24.40 -1.47 -11.20
CA ALA A 100 -24.72 -2.63 -12.02
C ALA A 100 -25.69 -3.62 -11.34
N GLY A 101 -26.15 -3.35 -10.11
CA GLY A 101 -27.05 -4.22 -9.36
C GLY A 101 -26.39 -5.47 -8.75
N VAL A 102 -25.06 -5.50 -8.65
CA VAL A 102 -24.33 -6.60 -8.01
C VAL A 102 -24.33 -6.37 -6.49
N THR A 103 -24.84 -7.35 -5.75
CA THR A 103 -24.97 -7.32 -4.28
C THR A 103 -24.00 -8.26 -3.56
N ASP A 104 -23.13 -8.92 -4.29
CA ASP A 104 -22.15 -9.85 -3.73
C ASP A 104 -21.04 -9.09 -2.97
N PRO A 105 -20.94 -9.23 -1.63
CA PRO A 105 -19.99 -8.49 -0.82
C PRO A 105 -18.52 -8.86 -1.11
N ASP A 106 -18.28 -10.05 -1.68
CA ASP A 106 -16.94 -10.56 -1.94
C ASP A 106 -16.45 -10.29 -3.38
N ALA A 107 -17.29 -9.69 -4.21
CA ALA A 107 -16.97 -9.45 -5.61
C ALA A 107 -15.68 -8.59 -5.75
N VAL A 108 -15.55 -7.54 -4.94
CA VAL A 108 -14.34 -6.68 -4.95
C VAL A 108 -13.10 -7.46 -4.52
N ASN A 109 -13.18 -8.29 -3.47
CA ASN A 109 -12.04 -9.10 -3.02
C ASN A 109 -11.54 -10.04 -4.12
N ARG A 110 -12.43 -10.65 -4.90
CA ARG A 110 -12.07 -11.49 -6.06
C ARG A 110 -11.45 -10.70 -7.21
N LEU A 111 -11.92 -9.47 -7.47
CA LEU A 111 -11.30 -8.59 -8.47
C LEU A 111 -9.88 -8.19 -8.07
N LEU A 112 -9.68 -7.82 -6.81
CA LEU A 112 -8.37 -7.47 -6.28
C LEU A 112 -7.42 -8.67 -6.27
N ASN A 113 -7.90 -9.88 -5.98
CA ASN A 113 -7.10 -11.11 -6.11
C ASN A 113 -6.53 -11.27 -7.53
N GLN A 114 -7.32 -11.02 -8.58
CA GLN A 114 -6.84 -11.08 -9.96
C GLN A 114 -5.70 -10.08 -10.20
N GLU A 115 -5.83 -8.86 -9.70
CA GLU A 115 -4.81 -7.81 -9.82
C GLU A 115 -3.51 -8.20 -9.08
N ILE A 116 -3.63 -8.70 -7.84
CA ILE A 116 -2.50 -9.19 -7.04
C ILE A 116 -1.74 -10.29 -7.77
N ARG A 117 -2.44 -11.31 -8.26
CA ARG A 117 -1.83 -12.43 -8.98
C ARG A 117 -1.10 -11.98 -10.24
N LEU A 118 -1.65 -11.03 -10.97
CA LEU A 118 -1.01 -10.48 -12.18
C LEU A 118 0.21 -9.62 -11.85
N ALA A 119 0.18 -8.82 -10.79
CA ALA A 119 1.33 -8.06 -10.32
C ALA A 119 2.49 -9.00 -9.93
N ILE A 120 2.21 -10.01 -9.12
CA ILE A 120 3.21 -11.00 -8.69
C ILE A 120 3.77 -11.80 -9.88
N ALA A 121 2.94 -12.15 -10.86
CA ALA A 121 3.38 -12.81 -12.10
C ALA A 121 4.36 -11.96 -12.92
N GLN A 122 4.38 -10.65 -12.74
CA GLN A 122 5.37 -9.74 -13.33
C GLN A 122 6.57 -9.46 -12.40
N GLY A 123 6.70 -10.17 -11.30
CA GLY A 123 7.80 -10.03 -10.34
C GLY A 123 7.65 -8.87 -9.37
N MET A 124 6.49 -8.22 -9.31
CA MET A 124 6.24 -7.12 -8.38
C MET A 124 5.99 -7.62 -6.96
N THR A 125 6.36 -6.81 -5.97
CA THR A 125 5.78 -6.88 -4.63
C THR A 125 4.45 -6.13 -4.59
N VAL A 126 3.58 -6.53 -3.67
CA VAL A 126 2.23 -5.95 -3.54
C VAL A 126 2.02 -5.43 -2.13
N LEU A 127 1.73 -4.15 -2.00
CA LEU A 127 1.14 -3.59 -0.80
C LEU A 127 -0.38 -3.77 -0.90
N TYR A 128 -0.90 -4.80 -0.23
CA TYR A 128 -2.33 -5.10 -0.24
C TYR A 128 -3.04 -4.41 0.90
N CYS A 129 -3.85 -3.42 0.59
CA CYS A 129 -4.61 -2.64 1.56
C CYS A 129 -5.91 -3.33 1.95
N ILE A 130 -6.12 -3.45 3.25
CA ILE A 130 -7.33 -3.97 3.87
C ILE A 130 -7.82 -3.00 4.94
N GLY A 131 -9.11 -3.03 5.23
CA GLY A 131 -9.67 -2.19 6.28
C GLY A 131 -11.18 -2.29 6.33
N GLU A 132 -11.72 -1.98 7.50
CA GLU A 132 -13.16 -1.94 7.76
C GLU A 132 -13.67 -0.49 7.79
N LYS A 133 -14.93 -0.31 7.41
CA LYS A 133 -15.67 0.95 7.50
C LYS A 133 -16.32 1.13 8.87
N SER A 134 -16.87 2.32 9.12
CA SER A 134 -17.56 2.62 10.40
C SER A 134 -18.72 1.66 10.69
N GLU A 135 -19.50 1.34 9.67
CA GLU A 135 -20.64 0.43 9.75
C GLU A 135 -20.25 -1.05 9.84
N GLU A 136 -18.95 -1.36 9.75
CA GLU A 136 -18.42 -2.72 9.79
C GLU A 136 -17.64 -3.02 11.08
N GLN A 137 -17.51 -2.04 11.99
CA GLN A 137 -16.68 -2.18 13.19
C GLN A 137 -17.14 -3.28 14.16
N ASP A 138 -18.44 -3.59 14.21
CA ASP A 138 -18.98 -4.66 15.03
C ASP A 138 -18.67 -6.07 14.47
N ARG A 139 -18.38 -6.17 13.16
CA ARG A 139 -18.02 -7.39 12.46
C ARG A 139 -16.66 -7.31 11.76
N TRP A 140 -15.75 -6.50 12.25
CA TRP A 140 -14.44 -6.25 11.66
C TRP A 140 -13.65 -7.54 11.36
N GLN A 141 -13.76 -8.57 12.21
CA GLN A 141 -13.07 -9.85 12.01
C GLN A 141 -13.55 -10.59 10.77
N GLU A 142 -14.87 -10.60 10.54
CA GLU A 142 -15.46 -11.21 9.35
C GLU A 142 -15.02 -10.46 8.09
N VAL A 143 -15.09 -9.14 8.12
CA VAL A 143 -14.73 -8.28 6.98
C VAL A 143 -13.24 -8.44 6.63
N LEU A 144 -12.34 -8.31 7.60
CA LEU A 144 -10.90 -8.42 7.35
C LEU A 144 -10.50 -9.84 6.96
N ARG A 145 -11.12 -10.87 7.55
CA ARG A 145 -10.89 -12.26 7.16
C ARG A 145 -11.26 -12.50 5.69
N ALA A 146 -12.43 -12.04 5.26
CA ALA A 146 -12.84 -12.16 3.87
C ALA A 146 -11.90 -11.42 2.92
N GLN A 147 -11.45 -10.21 3.28
CA GLN A 147 -10.46 -9.45 2.50
C GLN A 147 -9.13 -10.22 2.38
N LEU A 148 -8.65 -10.84 3.45
CA LEU A 148 -7.40 -11.61 3.46
C LEU A 148 -7.54 -12.93 2.70
N GLU A 149 -8.49 -13.77 3.09
CA GLU A 149 -8.62 -15.12 2.55
C GLU A 149 -8.99 -15.14 1.06
N ILE A 150 -9.93 -14.28 0.64
CA ILE A 150 -10.34 -14.19 -0.76
C ILE A 150 -9.32 -13.41 -1.59
N GLY A 151 -8.84 -12.27 -1.07
CA GLY A 151 -7.85 -11.44 -1.78
C GLY A 151 -6.52 -12.13 -1.99
N LEU A 152 -6.12 -13.02 -1.10
CA LEU A 152 -4.85 -13.75 -1.17
C LEU A 152 -5.01 -15.23 -1.56
N ASP A 153 -6.19 -15.67 -2.02
CA ASP A 153 -6.38 -17.04 -2.47
C ASP A 153 -5.44 -17.40 -3.62
N GLY A 154 -4.63 -18.44 -3.41
CA GLY A 154 -3.64 -18.91 -4.38
C GLY A 154 -2.49 -17.91 -4.67
N VAL A 155 -2.23 -16.96 -3.77
CA VAL A 155 -1.17 -15.94 -3.88
C VAL A 155 0.08 -16.38 -3.11
N ASP A 156 1.27 -16.11 -3.67
CA ASP A 156 2.54 -16.20 -2.94
C ASP A 156 2.65 -15.01 -1.97
N THR A 157 2.33 -15.24 -0.70
CA THR A 157 2.31 -14.21 0.34
C THR A 157 3.70 -13.66 0.70
N SER A 158 4.79 -14.33 0.29
CA SER A 158 6.15 -13.79 0.45
C SER A 158 6.40 -12.52 -0.38
N LYS A 159 5.52 -12.22 -1.34
CA LYS A 159 5.53 -11.04 -2.19
C LYS A 159 4.50 -9.99 -1.77
N VAL A 160 3.87 -10.17 -0.61
CA VAL A 160 2.78 -9.30 -0.14
C VAL A 160 3.11 -8.71 1.21
N VAL A 161 2.86 -7.42 1.34
CA VAL A 161 2.81 -6.68 2.62
C VAL A 161 1.36 -6.22 2.81
N ILE A 162 0.81 -6.37 4.01
CA ILE A 162 -0.53 -5.89 4.32
C ILE A 162 -0.48 -4.44 4.79
N GLY A 163 -1.23 -3.56 4.10
CA GLY A 163 -1.50 -2.20 4.54
C GLY A 163 -2.82 -2.16 5.31
N TYR A 164 -2.79 -2.01 6.63
CA TYR A 164 -4.03 -1.87 7.39
C TYR A 164 -4.51 -0.43 7.39
N GLU A 165 -5.66 -0.17 6.78
CA GLU A 165 -6.34 1.12 6.70
C GLU A 165 -7.59 1.12 7.58
N PRO A 166 -7.58 1.71 8.79
CA PRO A 166 -8.81 1.91 9.56
C PRO A 166 -9.69 2.96 8.88
N VAL A 167 -10.49 2.56 7.87
CA VAL A 167 -11.22 3.47 6.97
C VAL A 167 -12.13 4.44 7.74
N TRP A 168 -12.67 3.99 8.86
CA TRP A 168 -13.50 4.79 9.76
C TRP A 168 -12.74 5.96 10.41
N SER A 169 -11.40 5.88 10.52
CA SER A 169 -10.55 6.87 11.18
C SER A 169 -9.76 7.77 10.21
N ILE A 170 -9.88 7.51 8.89
CA ILE A 170 -9.14 8.26 7.87
C ILE A 170 -9.96 9.44 7.37
N GLY A 171 -9.34 10.61 7.27
CA GLY A 171 -9.92 11.81 6.71
C GLY A 171 -10.03 12.99 7.70
N PRO A 172 -10.37 14.17 7.21
CA PRO A 172 -10.49 15.38 8.04
C PRO A 172 -11.53 15.21 9.16
N GLY A 173 -11.17 15.62 10.38
CA GLY A 173 -12.05 15.56 11.54
C GLY A 173 -12.31 14.18 12.13
N LYS A 174 -11.67 13.14 11.63
CA LYS A 174 -11.76 11.80 12.21
C LYS A 174 -10.78 11.63 13.37
N THR A 175 -11.17 10.79 14.33
CA THR A 175 -10.29 10.38 15.43
C THR A 175 -9.39 9.25 14.95
N PRO A 176 -8.05 9.38 15.05
CA PRO A 176 -7.14 8.30 14.68
C PRO A 176 -7.38 7.02 15.52
N ALA A 177 -7.14 5.87 14.91
CA ALA A 177 -7.15 4.60 15.63
C ALA A 177 -6.08 4.61 16.75
N ASP A 178 -6.44 4.10 17.92
CA ASP A 178 -5.52 4.04 19.06
C ASP A 178 -4.58 2.82 19.01
N LYS A 179 -3.53 2.86 19.82
CA LYS A 179 -2.54 1.79 19.91
C LYS A 179 -3.15 0.41 20.21
N PRO A 180 -4.06 0.24 21.19
CA PRO A 180 -4.70 -1.05 21.45
C PRO A 180 -5.45 -1.60 20.25
N TYR A 181 -6.19 -0.75 19.54
CA TYR A 181 -6.96 -1.16 18.36
C TYR A 181 -6.04 -1.60 17.23
N ILE A 182 -5.02 -0.79 16.90
CA ILE A 182 -4.04 -1.13 15.85
C ILE A 182 -3.34 -2.46 16.18
N THR A 183 -2.90 -2.64 17.43
CA THR A 183 -2.27 -3.89 17.88
C THR A 183 -3.20 -5.09 17.72
N LYS A 184 -4.47 -4.95 18.11
CA LYS A 184 -5.48 -6.00 17.97
C LYS A 184 -5.64 -6.45 16.52
N ILE A 185 -5.75 -5.50 15.58
CA ILE A 185 -5.92 -5.80 14.16
C ILE A 185 -4.65 -6.45 13.58
N ALA A 186 -3.48 -5.90 13.87
CA ALA A 186 -2.22 -6.45 13.35
C ALA A 186 -1.99 -7.90 13.83
N ARG A 187 -2.31 -8.22 15.08
CA ARG A 187 -2.28 -9.60 15.59
C ARG A 187 -3.22 -10.51 14.81
N PHE A 188 -4.46 -10.07 14.62
CA PHE A 188 -5.44 -10.84 13.86
C PHE A 188 -4.96 -11.11 12.43
N VAL A 189 -4.39 -10.12 11.74
CA VAL A 189 -3.84 -10.32 10.40
C VAL A 189 -2.74 -11.39 10.41
N LYS A 190 -1.80 -11.33 11.36
CA LYS A 190 -0.71 -12.29 11.51
C LYS A 190 -1.19 -13.68 11.99
N GLU A 191 -2.32 -13.77 12.66
CA GLU A 191 -2.99 -15.04 12.97
C GLU A 191 -3.61 -15.67 11.72
N VAL A 192 -4.24 -14.88 10.86
CA VAL A 192 -4.85 -15.36 9.60
C VAL A 192 -3.78 -15.73 8.58
N ILE A 193 -2.74 -14.91 8.44
CA ILE A 193 -1.62 -15.14 7.50
C ILE A 193 -0.30 -15.12 8.27
N PRO A 194 0.16 -16.25 8.80
CA PRO A 194 1.41 -16.31 9.57
C PRO A 194 2.64 -15.86 8.75
N GLY A 195 3.46 -15.02 9.39
CA GLY A 195 4.71 -14.53 8.79
C GLY A 195 4.57 -13.35 7.84
N ILE A 196 3.35 -12.82 7.64
CA ILE A 196 3.16 -11.64 6.79
C ILE A 196 3.55 -10.35 7.51
N ASP A 197 4.16 -9.42 6.78
CA ASP A 197 4.43 -8.08 7.29
C ASP A 197 3.16 -7.21 7.24
N VAL A 198 2.97 -6.40 8.29
CA VAL A 198 1.83 -5.50 8.43
C VAL A 198 2.31 -4.08 8.62
N VAL A 199 1.92 -3.19 7.73
CA VAL A 199 2.19 -1.75 7.85
C VAL A 199 0.91 -0.98 8.17
N TYR A 200 1.04 0.10 8.94
CA TYR A 200 -0.10 0.94 9.28
C TYR A 200 -0.44 1.89 8.14
N GLY A 201 -1.64 1.77 7.59
CA GLY A 201 -2.16 2.53 6.46
C GLY A 201 -3.01 3.75 6.83
N GLY A 202 -3.28 3.98 8.12
CA GLY A 202 -4.02 5.16 8.59
C GLY A 202 -3.23 6.47 8.64
N GLY A 203 -2.03 6.48 8.05
CA GLY A 203 -1.13 7.63 7.96
C GLY A 203 -0.09 7.67 9.08
N LEU A 204 1.14 7.28 8.73
CA LEU A 204 2.32 7.51 9.57
C LEU A 204 2.73 8.98 9.45
N LYS A 205 2.79 9.67 10.59
CA LYS A 205 3.09 11.09 10.71
C LYS A 205 4.09 11.31 11.83
N ILE A 206 4.67 12.51 11.90
CA ILE A 206 5.61 12.85 12.97
C ILE A 206 4.99 12.66 14.36
N ASP A 207 3.71 13.02 14.52
CA ASP A 207 3.02 13.00 15.81
C ASP A 207 2.72 11.59 16.34
N ASN A 208 2.67 10.58 15.46
CA ASN A 208 2.35 9.20 15.84
C ASN A 208 3.49 8.20 15.60
N ALA A 209 4.61 8.64 15.03
CA ALA A 209 5.71 7.79 14.62
C ALA A 209 6.28 6.95 15.78
N GLU A 210 6.51 7.55 16.95
CA GLU A 210 7.01 6.84 18.12
C GLU A 210 5.99 5.83 18.68
N MET A 211 4.71 6.20 18.70
CA MET A 211 3.63 5.31 19.14
C MET A 211 3.53 4.10 18.21
N LEU A 212 3.48 4.30 16.91
CA LEU A 212 3.40 3.22 15.93
C LEU A 212 4.64 2.32 15.98
N ALA A 213 5.84 2.89 16.08
CA ALA A 213 7.09 2.14 16.22
C ALA A 213 7.13 1.29 17.50
N SER A 214 6.38 1.66 18.55
CA SER A 214 6.28 0.91 19.80
C SER A 214 5.33 -0.30 19.75
N ILE A 215 4.65 -0.51 18.62
CA ILE A 215 3.77 -1.67 18.38
C ILE A 215 4.63 -2.77 17.75
N GLY A 216 4.79 -3.89 18.48
CA GLY A 216 5.62 -5.01 18.02
C GLY A 216 5.07 -5.69 16.77
N GLU A 217 3.75 -5.70 16.63
CA GLU A 217 3.02 -6.36 15.54
C GLU A 217 2.99 -5.56 14.23
N ILE A 218 3.40 -4.26 14.26
CA ILE A 218 3.47 -3.40 13.07
C ILE A 218 4.92 -3.37 12.56
N ASP A 219 5.12 -3.65 11.29
CA ASP A 219 6.43 -3.74 10.65
C ASP A 219 6.83 -2.43 9.93
N GLY A 220 5.87 -1.53 9.68
CA GLY A 220 6.10 -0.25 9.02
C GLY A 220 4.88 0.65 8.98
N GLY A 221 4.91 1.65 8.11
CA GLY A 221 3.78 2.57 7.94
C GLY A 221 3.78 3.29 6.59
N LEU A 222 2.60 3.72 6.17
CA LEU A 222 2.35 4.51 4.97
C LEU A 222 2.38 6.00 5.31
N ILE A 223 3.14 6.77 4.52
CA ILE A 223 3.20 8.22 4.60
C ILE A 223 2.58 8.78 3.32
N ALA A 224 1.38 9.34 3.41
CA ALA A 224 0.69 9.92 2.25
C ALA A 224 1.13 11.36 2.00
N LEU A 225 0.74 12.27 2.89
CA LEU A 225 1.17 13.66 2.89
C LEU A 225 2.00 13.93 4.15
N THR A 226 2.88 14.93 4.09
CA THR A 226 3.64 15.39 5.24
C THR A 226 3.04 16.66 5.85
N ARG A 227 2.35 17.46 5.02
CA ARG A 227 1.58 18.64 5.46
C ARG A 227 0.11 18.54 5.09
N PHE A 228 -0.75 18.82 6.05
CA PHE A 228 -2.21 18.76 5.94
C PHE A 228 -2.88 20.13 6.06
N SER A 229 -2.10 21.20 6.24
CA SER A 229 -2.57 22.60 6.32
C SER A 229 -1.53 23.54 5.70
N GLY A 230 -1.96 24.74 5.34
CA GLY A 230 -1.11 25.70 4.63
C GLY A 230 -0.80 25.22 3.21
N GLU A 231 0.45 25.10 2.87
CA GLU A 231 0.90 24.47 1.61
C GLU A 231 0.83 22.95 1.73
N ILE A 232 -0.36 22.39 1.49
CA ILE A 232 -0.61 20.95 1.57
C ILE A 232 0.27 20.21 0.55
N GLY A 233 0.95 19.14 0.98
CA GLY A 233 1.80 18.38 0.08
C GLY A 233 2.68 17.35 0.75
N PHE A 234 3.51 16.72 -0.08
CA PHE A 234 4.57 15.81 0.32
C PHE A 234 5.93 16.52 0.20
N TYR A 235 6.62 16.67 1.34
CA TYR A 235 7.91 17.33 1.45
C TYR A 235 8.98 16.30 1.82
N PRO A 236 10.03 16.11 0.99
CA PRO A 236 11.05 15.08 1.21
C PRO A 236 11.75 15.15 2.58
N GLU A 237 12.04 16.37 3.06
CA GLU A 237 12.72 16.56 4.35
C GLU A 237 11.85 16.08 5.52
N GLU A 238 10.56 16.39 5.49
CA GLU A 238 9.58 15.97 6.51
C GLU A 238 9.34 14.46 6.45
N TYR A 239 9.27 13.88 5.25
CA TYR A 239 9.22 12.43 5.04
C TYR A 239 10.42 11.73 5.68
N LEU A 240 11.63 12.25 5.45
CA LEU A 240 12.86 11.71 6.04
C LEU A 240 12.90 11.84 7.57
N GLU A 241 12.33 12.92 8.11
CA GLU A 241 12.20 13.12 9.57
C GLU A 241 11.25 12.09 10.19
N ILE A 242 10.08 11.87 9.59
CA ILE A 242 9.11 10.86 10.03
C ILE A 242 9.77 9.46 10.07
N ILE A 243 10.46 9.07 8.99
CA ILE A 243 11.17 7.79 8.92
C ILE A 243 12.22 7.68 10.03
N ARG A 244 13.04 8.72 10.21
CA ARG A 244 14.08 8.72 11.23
C ARG A 244 13.49 8.52 12.63
N THR A 245 12.43 9.24 12.96
CA THR A 245 11.72 9.14 14.25
C THR A 245 11.17 7.73 14.47
N TYR A 246 10.52 7.16 13.45
CA TYR A 246 10.01 5.79 13.50
C TYR A 246 11.12 4.77 13.74
N LEU A 247 12.18 4.80 12.93
CA LEU A 247 13.28 3.81 13.00
C LEU A 247 14.10 3.92 14.29
N GLN A 248 14.34 5.11 14.82
CA GLN A 248 15.03 5.29 16.11
C GLN A 248 14.31 4.63 17.27
N ARG A 249 12.99 4.58 17.22
CA ARG A 249 12.18 3.93 18.26
C ARG A 249 12.02 2.43 18.02
N LYS A 250 11.88 2.00 16.75
CA LYS A 250 11.70 0.59 16.37
C LYS A 250 12.94 -0.25 16.67
N GLY A 251 14.13 0.33 16.61
CA GLY A 251 15.41 -0.33 16.89
C GLY A 251 15.78 -0.43 18.39
N LYS A 252 14.92 0.04 19.30
CA LYS A 252 15.09 -0.05 20.74
C LYS A 252 14.19 -1.14 21.33
#